data_8c9570a01f86e2bec70ef1aea6882ac0
#
_entry.id   8c9570a01f86e2bec70ef1aea6882ac0
#
_cell.length_a   1.000
_cell.length_b   1.000
_cell.length_c   1.000
_cell.angle_alpha   90.00
_cell.angle_beta   90.00
_cell.angle_gamma   90.00
#
_symmetry.space_group_name_H-M   'P 1'
#
loop_
_entity.id
_entity.type
_entity.pdbx_description
1 polymer ?
#
loop_
_entity_poly.entity_id
_entity_poly.type
_entity_poly.pdbx_seq_one_letter_code
_entity_poly.pdbx_strand_id
1 'polypeptide(L)'
;MTKGDAKIGIVAGAGPYAGLDLAQKILQQTSAIIDQDYLPTISISTPADIADRTRFLLGQTTKNPAHAIFRNLTELEDLGATVAGIPCNTAHASAIQDVFMEKLKQSGSRLKVLD
;
A
#
# COMPACT_ATOMS: atom_id res chain seq x y z
N MET A 1 20.11 4.73 -4.17
CA MET A 1 19.38 3.55 -4.70
C MET A 1 19.35 3.61 -6.20
N THR A 2 19.79 2.57 -6.87
CA THR A 2 19.68 2.48 -8.33
C THR A 2 18.26 2.10 -8.72
N LYS A 3 17.88 2.30 -10.00
CA LYS A 3 16.58 1.91 -10.52
C LYS A 3 16.31 0.42 -10.27
N GLY A 4 17.33 -0.44 -10.39
CA GLY A 4 17.21 -1.88 -10.18
C GLY A 4 16.92 -2.28 -8.74
N ASP A 5 17.19 -1.39 -7.77
CA ASP A 5 16.95 -1.65 -6.35
C ASP A 5 15.58 -1.19 -5.89
N ALA A 6 14.93 -0.32 -6.66
CA ALA A 6 13.60 0.19 -6.32
C ALA A 6 12.53 -0.80 -6.73
N LYS A 7 11.64 -1.15 -5.81
CA LYS A 7 10.48 -1.99 -6.09
C LYS A 7 9.27 -1.37 -5.39
N ILE A 8 8.22 -1.12 -6.13
CA ILE A 8 7.04 -0.41 -5.65
C ILE A 8 5.97 -1.42 -5.25
N GLY A 9 5.53 -1.35 -4.00
CA GLY A 9 4.40 -2.12 -3.51
C GLY A 9 3.10 -1.30 -3.56
N ILE A 10 1.99 -1.97 -3.87
CA ILE A 10 0.67 -1.35 -3.89
C ILE A 10 -0.26 -2.18 -3.01
N VAL A 11 -0.84 -1.55 -1.98
CA VAL A 11 -1.94 -2.13 -1.23
C VAL A 11 -3.20 -1.83 -2.02
N ALA A 12 -3.61 -2.78 -2.85
CA ALA A 12 -4.64 -2.56 -3.86
C ALA A 12 -6.07 -2.86 -3.38
N GLY A 13 -6.21 -3.60 -2.28
CA GLY A 13 -7.53 -4.08 -1.84
C GLY A 13 -8.41 -3.03 -1.18
N ALA A 14 -7.84 -1.92 -0.74
CA ALA A 14 -8.61 -0.82 -0.16
C ALA A 14 -9.07 0.12 -1.28
N GLY A 15 -9.95 -0.43 -2.12
CA GLY A 15 -10.42 0.05 -3.40
C GLY A 15 -9.67 -0.65 -4.54
N PRO A 16 -10.19 -1.82 -5.04
CA PRO A 16 -9.46 -2.57 -6.08
C PRO A 16 -9.22 -1.78 -7.37
N TYR A 17 -10.21 -0.99 -7.80
CA TYR A 17 -10.05 -0.14 -8.99
C TYR A 17 -9.02 0.98 -8.76
N ALA A 18 -8.95 1.52 -7.55
CA ALA A 18 -7.95 2.53 -7.22
C ALA A 18 -6.53 1.94 -7.27
N GLY A 19 -6.38 0.67 -6.88
CA GLY A 19 -5.11 -0.06 -7.00
C GLY A 19 -4.66 -0.20 -8.45
N LEU A 20 -5.59 -0.55 -9.35
CA LEU A 20 -5.31 -0.63 -10.78
C LEU A 20 -4.95 0.75 -11.35
N ASP A 21 -5.66 1.80 -10.94
CA ASP A 21 -5.39 3.15 -11.38
C ASP A 21 -3.97 3.61 -10.96
N LEU A 22 -3.57 3.31 -9.74
CA LEU A 22 -2.23 3.64 -9.28
C LEU A 22 -1.17 2.89 -10.10
N ALA A 23 -1.37 1.60 -10.37
CA ALA A 23 -0.46 0.81 -11.19
C ALA A 23 -0.32 1.44 -12.59
N GLN A 24 -1.43 1.84 -13.19
CA GLN A 24 -1.43 2.49 -14.50
C GLN A 24 -0.67 3.82 -14.46
N LYS A 25 -0.87 4.62 -13.42
CA LYS A 25 -0.18 5.90 -13.27
C LYS A 25 1.31 5.74 -13.09
N ILE A 26 1.75 4.69 -12.38
CA ILE A 26 3.17 4.39 -12.27
C ILE A 26 3.78 4.14 -13.65
N LEU A 27 3.11 3.38 -14.49
CA LEU A 27 3.56 3.15 -15.86
C LEU A 27 3.57 4.44 -16.67
N GLN A 28 2.51 5.22 -16.60
CA GLN A 28 2.37 6.47 -17.38
C GLN A 28 3.39 7.53 -16.99
N GLN A 29 3.80 7.56 -15.71
CA GLN A 29 4.76 8.54 -15.21
C GLN A 29 6.21 8.09 -15.34
N THR A 30 6.44 6.86 -15.80
CA THR A 30 7.79 6.34 -15.99
C THR A 30 8.27 6.69 -17.40
N SER A 31 9.44 7.33 -17.50
CA SER A 31 10.11 7.54 -18.78
C SER A 31 10.69 6.20 -19.25
N ALA A 32 10.02 5.58 -20.20
CA ALA A 32 10.41 4.26 -20.68
C ALA A 32 10.30 4.20 -22.21
N ILE A 33 11.25 3.51 -22.84
CA ILE A 33 11.27 3.24 -24.28
C ILE A 33 10.99 1.76 -24.55
N ILE A 34 11.52 0.89 -23.67
CA ILE A 34 11.32 -0.56 -23.74
C ILE A 34 10.75 -1.07 -22.40
N ASP A 35 10.19 -2.25 -22.40
CA ASP A 35 9.57 -2.84 -21.22
C ASP A 35 10.52 -2.89 -20.02
N GLN A 36 11.80 -3.16 -20.28
CA GLN A 36 12.83 -3.29 -19.24
C GLN A 36 13.14 -1.97 -18.51
N ASP A 37 12.66 -0.84 -19.03
CA ASP A 37 12.85 0.47 -18.41
C ASP A 37 11.86 0.72 -17.26
N TYR A 38 10.77 -0.07 -17.16
CA TYR A 38 9.78 0.11 -16.12
C TYR A 38 10.26 -0.43 -14.77
N LEU A 39 9.81 0.22 -13.70
CA LEU A 39 10.13 -0.21 -12.33
C LEU A 39 9.37 -1.49 -11.97
N PRO A 40 9.99 -2.40 -11.22
CA PRO A 40 9.26 -3.56 -10.71
C PRO A 40 8.18 -3.12 -9.73
N THR A 41 6.99 -3.71 -9.85
CA THR A 41 5.86 -3.45 -8.98
C THR A 41 5.29 -4.75 -8.42
N ILE A 42 4.74 -4.67 -7.22
CA ILE A 42 4.04 -5.77 -6.58
C ILE A 42 2.72 -5.21 -6.07
N SER A 43 1.61 -5.79 -6.52
CA SER A 43 0.27 -5.43 -6.02
C SER A 43 -0.31 -6.57 -5.20
N ILE A 44 -0.87 -6.25 -4.05
CA ILE A 44 -1.64 -7.19 -3.23
C ILE A 44 -3.06 -6.65 -3.12
N SER A 45 -4.03 -7.45 -3.54
CA SER A 45 -5.43 -7.07 -3.49
C SER A 45 -6.22 -8.16 -2.75
N THR A 46 -6.46 -7.90 -1.46
CA THR A 46 -7.25 -8.79 -0.60
C THR A 46 -8.39 -8.00 0.03
N PRO A 47 -9.35 -7.52 -0.79
CA PRO A 47 -10.36 -6.57 -0.30
C PRO A 47 -11.25 -7.14 0.79
N ALA A 48 -11.50 -8.44 0.79
CA ALA A 48 -12.34 -9.07 1.82
C ALA A 48 -11.68 -9.04 3.20
N ASP A 49 -10.35 -8.92 3.27
CA ASP A 49 -9.62 -8.91 4.54
C ASP A 49 -9.54 -7.52 5.16
N ILE A 50 -9.77 -6.48 4.36
CA ILE A 50 -9.64 -5.10 4.82
C ILE A 50 -11.01 -4.58 5.22
N ALA A 51 -11.23 -4.34 6.51
CA ALA A 51 -12.48 -3.80 7.02
C ALA A 51 -12.81 -2.46 6.34
N ASP A 52 -14.11 -2.18 6.21
CA ASP A 52 -14.59 -0.95 5.59
C ASP A 52 -14.08 0.27 6.37
N ARG A 53 -13.33 1.14 5.70
CA ARG A 53 -12.68 2.29 6.31
C ARG A 53 -13.69 3.33 6.78
N THR A 54 -14.68 3.62 5.95
CA THR A 54 -15.70 4.62 6.27
C THR A 54 -16.55 4.17 7.46
N ARG A 55 -17.00 2.91 7.47
CA ARG A 55 -17.79 2.39 8.60
C ARG A 55 -16.99 2.43 9.90
N PHE A 56 -15.70 2.10 9.84
CA PHE A 56 -14.84 2.18 11.02
C PHE A 56 -14.73 3.63 11.51
N LEU A 57 -14.46 4.58 10.62
CA LEU A 57 -14.31 6.00 10.98
C LEU A 57 -15.61 6.60 11.50
N LEU A 58 -16.76 6.10 11.07
CA LEU A 58 -18.06 6.54 11.57
C LEU A 58 -18.50 5.82 12.85
N GLY A 59 -17.66 4.94 13.39
CA GLY A 59 -17.99 4.21 14.62
C GLY A 59 -19.01 3.09 14.44
N GLN A 60 -19.28 2.67 13.21
CA GLN A 60 -20.25 1.61 12.90
C GLN A 60 -19.68 0.21 13.04
N THR A 61 -18.38 0.07 13.17
CA THR A 61 -17.68 -1.17 13.43
C THR A 61 -16.44 -0.89 14.27
N THR A 62 -16.02 -1.87 15.07
CA THR A 62 -14.78 -1.79 15.87
C THR A 62 -13.59 -2.41 15.13
N LYS A 63 -13.81 -3.01 13.98
CA LYS A 63 -12.74 -3.62 13.18
C LYS A 63 -11.93 -2.55 12.48
N ASN A 64 -10.72 -2.30 12.99
CA ASN A 64 -9.82 -1.31 12.39
C ASN A 64 -9.16 -1.92 11.15
N PRO A 65 -9.33 -1.31 9.97
CA PRO A 65 -8.69 -1.80 8.75
C PRO A 65 -7.16 -1.74 8.79
N ALA A 66 -6.58 -1.01 9.73
CA ALA A 66 -5.13 -0.87 9.86
C ALA A 66 -4.41 -2.21 10.02
N HIS A 67 -5.03 -3.19 10.66
CA HIS A 67 -4.38 -4.49 10.89
C HIS A 67 -4.15 -5.26 9.60
N ALA A 68 -5.15 -5.27 8.70
CA ALA A 68 -5.00 -5.92 7.39
C ALA A 68 -4.07 -5.13 6.48
N ILE A 69 -4.12 -3.80 6.54
CA ILE A 69 -3.20 -2.93 5.79
C ILE A 69 -1.76 -3.20 6.24
N PHE A 70 -1.51 -3.27 7.54
CA PHE A 70 -0.19 -3.61 8.07
C PHE A 70 0.30 -4.97 7.54
N ARG A 71 -0.58 -5.98 7.52
CA ARG A 71 -0.23 -7.31 7.01
C ARG A 71 0.17 -7.24 5.54
N ASN A 72 -0.61 -6.54 4.72
CA ASN A 72 -0.28 -6.36 3.30
C ASN A 72 1.06 -5.63 3.12
N LEU A 73 1.32 -4.60 3.92
CA LEU A 73 2.59 -3.87 3.85
C LEU A 73 3.77 -4.78 4.21
N THR A 74 3.61 -5.63 5.23
CA THR A 74 4.64 -6.60 5.60
C THR A 74 4.89 -7.60 4.49
N GLU A 75 3.84 -8.13 3.88
CA GLU A 75 3.95 -9.06 2.75
C GLU A 75 4.67 -8.41 1.56
N LEU A 76 4.35 -7.14 1.27
CA LEU A 76 5.02 -6.39 0.20
C LEU A 76 6.50 -6.23 0.50
N GLU A 77 6.86 -5.89 1.73
CA GLU A 77 8.26 -5.75 2.11
C GLU A 77 9.01 -7.08 2.02
N ASP A 78 8.38 -8.17 2.45
CA ASP A 78 8.96 -9.51 2.36
C ASP A 78 9.23 -9.92 0.90
N LEU A 79 8.43 -9.43 -0.03
CA LEU A 79 8.61 -9.67 -1.46
C LEU A 79 9.61 -8.70 -2.10
N GLY A 80 10.17 -7.79 -1.33
CA GLY A 80 11.22 -6.89 -1.78
C GLY A 80 10.79 -5.47 -2.07
N ALA A 81 9.55 -5.08 -1.76
CA ALA A 81 9.14 -3.68 -1.92
C ALA A 81 9.95 -2.78 -1.01
N THR A 82 10.38 -1.65 -1.53
CA THR A 82 11.12 -0.63 -0.79
C THR A 82 10.27 0.58 -0.48
N VAL A 83 9.26 0.83 -1.31
CA VAL A 83 8.25 1.87 -1.09
C VAL A 83 6.88 1.24 -1.33
N ALA A 84 5.86 1.77 -0.70
CA ALA A 84 4.49 1.29 -0.90
C ALA A 84 3.50 2.44 -0.92
N GLY A 85 2.48 2.31 -1.76
CA GLY A 85 1.35 3.22 -1.81
C GLY A 85 0.07 2.52 -1.42
N ILE A 86 -0.82 3.28 -0.79
CA ILE A 86 -2.16 2.84 -0.42
C ILE A 86 -3.14 3.81 -1.07
N PRO A 87 -3.70 3.47 -2.25
CA PRO A 87 -4.56 4.40 -2.99
C PRO A 87 -5.98 4.44 -2.40
N CYS A 88 -6.07 4.93 -1.17
CA CYS A 88 -7.33 5.04 -0.43
C CYS A 88 -7.21 6.22 0.54
N ASN A 89 -7.93 7.30 0.28
CA ASN A 89 -7.85 8.50 1.12
C ASN A 89 -8.20 8.21 2.58
N THR A 90 -9.25 7.44 2.82
CA THR A 90 -9.71 7.15 4.19
C THR A 90 -8.72 6.29 4.98
N ALA A 91 -7.88 5.50 4.30
CA ALA A 91 -6.84 4.71 4.97
C ALA A 91 -5.75 5.60 5.58
N HIS A 92 -5.62 6.84 5.12
CA HIS A 92 -4.65 7.80 5.63
C HIS A 92 -5.22 8.67 6.77
N ALA A 93 -6.46 8.45 7.19
CA ALA A 93 -6.99 9.09 8.39
C ALA A 93 -6.22 8.62 9.63
N SER A 94 -6.00 9.52 10.59
CA SER A 94 -5.15 9.25 11.76
C SER A 94 -5.54 7.97 12.51
N ALA A 95 -6.84 7.72 12.68
CA ALA A 95 -7.32 6.55 13.41
C ALA A 95 -6.90 5.22 12.77
N ILE A 96 -6.57 5.24 11.48
CA ILE A 96 -6.11 4.07 10.73
C ILE A 96 -4.61 4.15 10.51
N GLN A 97 -4.12 5.24 9.94
CA GLN A 97 -2.71 5.39 9.57
C GLN A 97 -1.77 5.30 10.76
N ASP A 98 -2.11 5.95 11.88
CA ASP A 98 -1.25 5.94 13.05
C ASP A 98 -1.05 4.51 13.57
N VAL A 99 -2.08 3.66 13.46
CA VAL A 99 -2.01 2.28 13.92
C VAL A 99 -1.08 1.45 13.04
N PHE A 100 -1.26 1.48 11.71
CA PHE A 100 -0.39 0.64 10.87
C PHE A 100 1.04 1.17 10.81
N MET A 101 1.24 2.49 10.89
CA MET A 101 2.59 3.06 10.93
C MET A 101 3.32 2.69 12.23
N GLU A 102 2.63 2.71 13.37
CA GLU A 102 3.23 2.28 14.64
C GLU A 102 3.59 0.80 14.63
N LYS A 103 2.74 -0.04 14.05
CA LYS A 103 3.03 -1.48 13.91
C LYS A 103 4.26 -1.71 13.03
N LEU A 104 4.39 -0.97 11.93
CA LEU A 104 5.58 -1.05 11.07
C LEU A 104 6.84 -0.65 11.84
N LYS A 105 6.77 0.42 12.61
CA LYS A 105 7.89 0.90 13.42
C LYS A 105 8.29 -0.16 14.44
N GLN A 106 7.35 -0.74 15.15
CA GLN A 106 7.59 -1.78 16.16
C GLN A 106 8.20 -3.04 15.55
N SER A 107 7.84 -3.36 14.30
CA SER A 107 8.37 -4.53 13.60
C SER A 107 9.76 -4.32 12.99
N GLY A 108 10.30 -3.11 13.08
CA GLY A 108 11.60 -2.77 12.48
C GLY A 108 11.56 -2.64 10.97
N SER A 109 10.39 -2.39 10.40
CA SER A 109 10.22 -2.23 8.96
C SER A 109 11.03 -1.05 8.42
N ARG A 110 11.62 -1.23 7.24
CA ARG A 110 12.31 -0.17 6.48
C ARG A 110 11.48 0.32 5.31
N LEU A 111 10.28 -0.22 5.15
CA LEU A 111 9.39 0.15 4.05
C LEU A 111 8.99 1.61 4.20
N LYS A 112 9.11 2.37 3.11
CA LYS A 112 8.61 3.74 3.06
C LYS A 112 7.19 3.72 2.54
N VAL A 113 6.24 4.17 3.37
CA VAL A 113 4.83 4.29 2.97
C VAL A 113 4.58 5.72 2.52
N LEU A 114 4.02 5.85 1.32
CA LEU A 114 3.71 7.16 0.74
C LEU A 114 2.33 7.62 1.20
N ASP A 115 2.21 8.92 1.42
CA ASP A 115 0.92 9.55 1.75
C ASP A 115 0.09 9.81 0.50
#